data_d6751124e775a71d4207c5aec67f1639
#
_entry.id   d6751124e775a71d4207c5aec67f1639
#
_cell.length_a   1.000
_cell.length_b   1.000
_cell.length_c   1.000
_cell.angle_alpha   90.00
_cell.angle_beta   90.00
_cell.angle_gamma   90.00
#
_symmetry.space_group_name_H-M   'P 1'
#
loop_
_entity.id
_entity.type
_entity.pdbx_description
1 polymer ?
#
loop_
_entity_poly.entity_id
_entity_poly.type
_entity_poly.pdbx_seq_one_letter_code
_entity_poly.pdbx_strand_id
1 'polypeptide(L)'
;MRKLGVLCLAIVLIFMLGGCAKMFISDETFISDEFKQIMEQKPASMQEIWEIEDEYEFVSELSMHIAEKCDYGSNLDVLSDEEKVFYITQTLEMEVNNGGFWQFLYNVEEDVFLNTVSAFSEIGAEKTAVLCQTAFSAFGKDLPGDRVLRILFLSRVGMEECYEILSKYDDLFYAYEEDLNKLNYTYVQNHADAFS
;
A
#
# COMPACT_ATOMS: atom_id res chain seq x y z
N MET A 1 20.95 8.70 6.22
CA MET A 1 20.79 7.84 5.04
C MET A 1 20.80 6.32 5.32
N ARG A 2 21.50 5.77 6.32
CA ARG A 2 21.45 4.32 6.64
C ARG A 2 20.23 3.88 7.48
N LYS A 3 19.60 4.80 8.23
CA LYS A 3 18.43 4.48 9.07
C LYS A 3 17.12 4.38 8.29
N LEU A 4 16.99 5.11 7.18
CA LEU A 4 15.77 5.11 6.35
C LEU A 4 15.55 3.77 5.62
N GLY A 5 16.63 3.15 5.11
CA GLY A 5 16.54 1.85 4.44
C GLY A 5 16.12 0.68 5.36
N VAL A 6 16.42 0.80 6.67
CA VAL A 6 16.04 -0.21 7.67
C VAL A 6 14.56 -0.04 8.05
N LEU A 7 14.05 1.19 8.07
CA LEU A 7 12.64 1.46 8.36
C LEU A 7 11.72 0.91 7.26
N CYS A 8 12.06 1.13 5.99
CA CYS A 8 11.29 0.55 4.86
C CYS A 8 11.29 -0.99 4.89
N LEU A 9 12.43 -1.62 5.25
CA LEU A 9 12.51 -3.09 5.35
C LEU A 9 11.69 -3.65 6.52
N ALA A 10 11.61 -2.92 7.64
CA ALA A 10 10.81 -3.32 8.80
C ALA A 10 9.30 -3.22 8.52
N ILE A 11 8.87 -2.17 7.82
CA ILE A 11 7.47 -1.98 7.39
C ILE A 11 7.05 -3.14 6.46
N VAL A 12 7.89 -3.51 5.50
CA VAL A 12 7.66 -4.64 4.58
C VAL A 12 7.49 -5.96 5.33
N LEU A 13 8.29 -6.20 6.37
CA LEU A 13 8.17 -7.43 7.18
C LEU A 13 6.88 -7.46 8.04
N ILE A 14 6.41 -6.31 8.52
CA ILE A 14 5.18 -6.21 9.33
C ILE A 14 3.96 -6.56 8.47
N PHE A 15 3.87 -6.04 7.23
CA PHE A 15 2.76 -6.34 6.33
C PHE A 15 2.76 -7.80 5.82
N MET A 16 3.94 -8.38 5.58
CA MET A 16 4.04 -9.80 5.20
C MET A 16 3.61 -10.76 6.32
N LEU A 17 3.67 -10.33 7.59
CA LEU A 17 3.37 -11.16 8.76
C LEU A 17 1.98 -10.91 9.37
N GLY A 18 1.25 -9.90 8.93
CA GLY A 18 -0.04 -9.51 9.52
C GLY A 18 -1.10 -10.61 9.57
N GLY A 19 -1.07 -11.57 8.66
CA GLY A 19 -1.95 -12.74 8.68
C GLY A 19 -1.40 -13.99 9.39
N CYS A 20 -0.07 -14.09 9.54
CA CYS A 20 0.60 -15.29 10.08
C CYS A 20 1.42 -15.03 11.36
N ALA A 21 1.65 -13.79 11.75
CA ALA A 21 2.55 -13.46 12.86
C ALA A 21 2.10 -14.00 14.23
N LYS A 22 0.81 -14.24 14.43
CA LYS A 22 0.30 -14.86 15.67
C LYS A 22 0.66 -16.33 15.84
N MET A 23 1.19 -16.99 14.80
CA MET A 23 1.41 -18.44 14.83
C MET A 23 2.89 -18.86 14.98
N PHE A 24 3.86 -17.93 14.87
CA PHE A 24 5.29 -18.29 14.85
C PHE A 24 6.19 -17.61 15.89
N ILE A 25 5.64 -16.81 16.81
CA ILE A 25 6.45 -16.20 17.89
C ILE A 25 6.31 -17.04 19.16
N SER A 26 6.92 -18.23 19.15
CA SER A 26 7.08 -19.04 20.37
C SER A 26 8.53 -19.25 20.82
N ASP A 27 9.50 -18.62 20.13
CA ASP A 27 10.91 -18.67 20.56
C ASP A 27 11.45 -17.24 20.78
N GLU A 28 11.48 -16.82 22.06
CA GLU A 28 11.91 -15.49 22.53
C GLU A 28 13.40 -15.16 22.29
N THR A 29 14.18 -16.01 21.64
CA THR A 29 15.64 -15.92 21.64
C THR A 29 16.26 -15.32 20.39
N PHE A 30 15.51 -14.89 19.37
CA PHE A 30 16.10 -14.47 18.09
C PHE A 30 15.76 -13.06 17.59
N ILE A 31 14.93 -12.31 18.30
CA ILE A 31 14.57 -10.94 17.91
C ILE A 31 15.47 -9.97 18.66
N SER A 32 16.27 -9.18 17.92
CA SER A 32 17.13 -8.16 18.53
C SER A 32 16.31 -7.12 19.30
N ASP A 33 16.89 -6.53 20.35
CA ASP A 33 16.20 -5.49 21.12
C ASP A 33 15.88 -4.26 20.25
N GLU A 34 16.69 -3.97 19.23
CA GLU A 34 16.38 -2.94 18.22
C GLU A 34 15.12 -3.27 17.41
N PHE A 35 14.94 -4.54 17.03
CA PHE A 35 13.73 -4.98 16.30
C PHE A 35 12.50 -4.93 17.21
N LYS A 36 12.62 -5.31 18.48
CA LYS A 36 11.53 -5.16 19.46
C LYS A 36 11.14 -3.71 19.63
N GLN A 37 12.11 -2.78 19.73
CA GLN A 37 11.85 -1.35 19.84
C GLN A 37 11.12 -0.80 18.60
N ILE A 38 11.47 -1.28 17.39
CA ILE A 38 10.77 -0.90 16.15
C ILE A 38 9.33 -1.42 16.17
N MET A 39 9.11 -2.66 16.61
CA MET A 39 7.78 -3.27 16.70
C MET A 39 6.89 -2.68 17.80
N GLU A 40 7.50 -2.06 18.80
CA GLU A 40 6.81 -1.38 19.92
C GLU A 40 6.58 0.12 19.64
N GLN A 41 7.13 0.68 18.55
CA GLN A 41 6.87 2.07 18.17
C GLN A 41 5.40 2.19 17.76
N LYS A 42 4.69 2.98 18.55
CA LYS A 42 3.32 3.35 18.21
C LYS A 42 3.36 4.38 17.07
N PRO A 43 2.47 4.28 16.06
CA PRO A 43 2.36 5.32 15.06
C PRO A 43 2.18 6.70 15.68
N ALA A 44 2.75 7.72 15.05
CA ALA A 44 2.59 9.10 15.49
C ALA A 44 1.10 9.47 15.56
N SER A 45 0.73 10.28 16.52
CA SER A 45 -0.60 10.85 16.58
C SER A 45 -0.80 11.85 15.41
N MET A 46 -2.04 12.09 15.00
CA MET A 46 -2.33 13.09 13.96
C MET A 46 -1.74 14.45 14.29
N GLN A 47 -1.73 14.87 15.57
CA GLN A 47 -1.11 16.12 15.98
C GLN A 47 0.39 16.15 15.70
N GLU A 48 1.11 15.07 16.02
CA GLU A 48 2.55 14.94 15.76
C GLU A 48 2.84 14.88 14.26
N ILE A 49 2.00 14.19 13.46
CA ILE A 49 2.12 14.12 12.00
C ILE A 49 2.00 15.52 11.37
N TRP A 50 1.05 16.35 11.83
CA TRP A 50 0.88 17.71 11.31
C TRP A 50 2.05 18.65 11.65
N GLU A 51 2.94 18.30 12.59
CA GLU A 51 4.16 19.04 12.93
C GLU A 51 5.38 18.65 12.05
N ILE A 52 5.26 17.59 11.22
CA ILE A 52 6.33 17.13 10.35
C ILE A 52 6.48 18.06 9.14
N GLU A 53 7.68 18.62 8.96
CA GLU A 53 7.98 19.53 7.85
C GLU A 53 8.43 18.80 6.57
N ASP A 54 9.06 17.63 6.70
CA ASP A 54 9.51 16.84 5.56
C ASP A 54 8.33 16.09 4.93
N GLU A 55 8.08 16.36 3.65
CA GLU A 55 6.91 15.80 2.92
C GLU A 55 6.94 14.28 2.85
N TYR A 56 8.12 13.67 2.74
CA TYR A 56 8.25 12.22 2.66
C TYR A 56 8.00 11.58 4.04
N GLU A 57 8.58 12.14 5.10
CA GLU A 57 8.34 11.69 6.47
C GLU A 57 6.87 11.84 6.84
N PHE A 58 6.24 12.97 6.48
CA PHE A 58 4.81 13.22 6.69
C PHE A 58 3.93 12.13 6.06
N VAL A 59 4.12 11.86 4.75
CA VAL A 59 3.35 10.83 4.02
C VAL A 59 3.57 9.45 4.62
N SER A 60 4.82 9.12 5.00
CA SER A 60 5.17 7.84 5.61
C SER A 60 4.48 7.63 6.96
N GLU A 61 4.54 8.61 7.87
CA GLU A 61 3.90 8.51 9.19
C GLU A 61 2.38 8.50 9.09
N LEU A 62 1.81 9.33 8.20
CA LEU A 62 0.38 9.32 7.94
C LEU A 62 -0.09 7.98 7.38
N SER A 63 0.69 7.37 6.48
CA SER A 63 0.36 6.05 5.91
C SER A 63 0.27 4.97 7.00
N MET A 64 1.19 4.98 7.97
CA MET A 64 1.15 4.07 9.11
C MET A 64 -0.06 4.32 10.01
N HIS A 65 -0.35 5.60 10.29
CA HIS A 65 -1.48 5.99 11.13
C HIS A 65 -2.83 5.55 10.51
N ILE A 66 -3.04 5.83 9.22
CA ILE A 66 -4.27 5.47 8.50
C ILE A 66 -4.39 3.94 8.37
N ALA A 67 -3.30 3.24 8.11
CA ALA A 67 -3.30 1.77 8.06
C ALA A 67 -3.72 1.16 9.41
N GLU A 68 -3.18 1.66 10.53
CA GLU A 68 -3.60 1.20 11.87
C GLU A 68 -5.08 1.54 12.14
N LYS A 69 -5.53 2.76 11.80
CA LYS A 69 -6.91 3.22 11.98
C LYS A 69 -7.92 2.28 11.32
N CYS A 70 -7.63 1.74 10.13
CA CYS A 70 -8.51 0.82 9.40
C CYS A 70 -8.16 -0.67 9.58
N ASP A 71 -7.37 -1.01 10.60
CA ASP A 71 -6.92 -2.39 10.85
C ASP A 71 -6.30 -3.01 9.58
N TYR A 72 -5.37 -2.27 8.96
CA TYR A 72 -4.63 -2.66 7.75
C TYR A 72 -5.54 -3.08 6.58
N GLY A 73 -6.61 -2.31 6.38
CA GLY A 73 -7.58 -2.53 5.30
C GLY A 73 -8.73 -3.46 5.64
N SER A 74 -8.77 -4.06 6.84
CA SER A 74 -9.85 -4.94 7.26
C SER A 74 -11.16 -4.17 7.52
N ASN A 75 -11.10 -2.86 7.75
CA ASN A 75 -12.24 -2.02 8.06
C ASN A 75 -12.09 -0.61 7.46
N LEU A 76 -12.32 -0.47 6.15
CA LEU A 76 -12.25 0.82 5.47
C LEU A 76 -13.40 1.77 5.83
N ASP A 77 -14.49 1.27 6.40
CA ASP A 77 -15.66 2.10 6.74
C ASP A 77 -15.38 3.12 7.86
N VAL A 78 -14.30 2.94 8.61
CA VAL A 78 -13.88 3.91 9.65
C VAL A 78 -13.15 5.12 9.07
N LEU A 79 -12.74 5.06 7.81
CA LEU A 79 -12.03 6.12 7.11
C LEU A 79 -13.01 7.10 6.45
N SER A 80 -12.66 8.38 6.38
CA SER A 80 -13.30 9.34 5.48
C SER A 80 -13.08 8.93 4.02
N ASP A 81 -13.80 9.55 3.09
CA ASP A 81 -13.59 9.26 1.67
C ASP A 81 -12.19 9.68 1.22
N GLU A 82 -11.67 10.78 1.73
CA GLU A 82 -10.33 11.28 1.45
C GLU A 82 -9.23 10.40 2.07
N GLU A 83 -9.44 9.91 3.29
CA GLU A 83 -8.53 8.95 3.91
C GLU A 83 -8.49 7.63 3.14
N LYS A 84 -9.61 7.17 2.58
CA LYS A 84 -9.67 5.98 1.72
C LYS A 84 -8.85 6.17 0.45
N VAL A 85 -8.97 7.32 -0.22
CA VAL A 85 -8.16 7.65 -1.40
C VAL A 85 -6.67 7.57 -1.07
N PHE A 86 -6.25 8.23 -0.01
CA PHE A 86 -4.86 8.18 0.46
C PHE A 86 -4.41 6.76 0.78
N TYR A 87 -5.19 6.00 1.56
CA TYR A 87 -4.89 4.62 1.92
C TYR A 87 -4.72 3.72 0.70
N ILE A 88 -5.61 3.83 -0.29
CA ILE A 88 -5.60 3.01 -1.51
C ILE A 88 -4.34 3.30 -2.34
N THR A 89 -3.98 4.57 -2.51
CA THR A 89 -2.79 4.94 -3.29
C THR A 89 -1.50 4.47 -2.61
N GLN A 90 -1.40 4.61 -1.29
CA GLN A 90 -0.26 4.11 -0.51
C GLN A 90 -0.19 2.58 -0.51
N THR A 91 -1.34 1.89 -0.44
CA THR A 91 -1.39 0.42 -0.50
C THR A 91 -0.90 -0.10 -1.85
N LEU A 92 -1.33 0.49 -2.98
CA LEU A 92 -0.81 0.05 -4.28
C LEU A 92 0.69 0.28 -4.39
N GLU A 93 1.17 1.47 -4.03
CA GLU A 93 2.59 1.79 -4.10
C GLU A 93 3.43 0.82 -3.28
N MET A 94 3.00 0.52 -2.05
CA MET A 94 3.66 -0.45 -1.18
C MET A 94 3.67 -1.87 -1.77
N GLU A 95 2.53 -2.36 -2.23
CA GLU A 95 2.39 -3.72 -2.75
C GLU A 95 3.18 -3.92 -4.05
N VAL A 96 3.13 -2.93 -4.97
CA VAL A 96 3.88 -3.01 -6.22
C VAL A 96 5.39 -2.92 -5.98
N ASN A 97 5.84 -2.04 -5.09
CA ASN A 97 7.26 -1.97 -4.72
C ASN A 97 7.79 -3.25 -4.05
N ASN A 98 6.92 -4.01 -3.39
CA ASN A 98 7.31 -5.26 -2.72
C ASN A 98 7.31 -6.48 -3.63
N GLY A 99 6.38 -6.56 -4.58
CA GLY A 99 6.24 -7.77 -5.40
C GLY A 99 5.45 -7.58 -6.69
N GLY A 100 5.42 -6.34 -7.21
CA GLY A 100 4.77 -6.00 -8.46
C GLY A 100 3.24 -6.00 -8.39
N PHE A 101 2.62 -5.72 -9.54
CA PHE A 101 1.16 -5.77 -9.67
C PHE A 101 0.57 -7.13 -9.31
N TRP A 102 1.35 -8.23 -9.46
CA TRP A 102 0.89 -9.55 -9.04
C TRP A 102 0.61 -9.60 -7.54
N GLN A 103 1.53 -9.06 -6.71
CA GLN A 103 1.36 -9.04 -5.25
C GLN A 103 0.15 -8.18 -4.86
N PHE A 104 0.01 -7.00 -5.47
CA PHE A 104 -1.16 -6.16 -5.27
C PHE A 104 -2.47 -6.91 -5.58
N LEU A 105 -2.58 -7.49 -6.78
CA LEU A 105 -3.77 -8.22 -7.21
C LEU A 105 -4.11 -9.42 -6.32
N TYR A 106 -3.09 -10.03 -5.70
CA TYR A 106 -3.26 -11.19 -4.82
C TYR A 106 -3.69 -10.80 -3.41
N ASN A 107 -3.16 -9.68 -2.88
CA ASN A 107 -3.28 -9.34 -1.46
C ASN A 107 -4.47 -8.45 -1.12
N VAL A 108 -4.85 -7.51 -2.00
CA VAL A 108 -5.80 -6.46 -1.62
C VAL A 108 -7.26 -6.92 -1.62
N GLU A 109 -8.06 -6.33 -0.75
CA GLU A 109 -9.50 -6.57 -0.67
C GLU A 109 -10.24 -5.88 -1.84
N GLU A 110 -11.51 -6.21 -2.01
CA GLU A 110 -12.35 -5.77 -3.13
C GLU A 110 -12.40 -4.24 -3.25
N ASP A 111 -12.66 -3.55 -2.14
CA ASP A 111 -12.82 -2.10 -2.14
C ASP A 111 -11.55 -1.37 -2.54
N VAL A 112 -10.38 -1.85 -2.11
CA VAL A 112 -9.08 -1.30 -2.54
C VAL A 112 -8.89 -1.52 -4.03
N PHE A 113 -9.11 -2.74 -4.52
CA PHE A 113 -8.92 -3.08 -5.93
C PHE A 113 -9.83 -2.25 -6.84
N LEU A 114 -11.13 -2.19 -6.54
CA LEU A 114 -12.12 -1.52 -7.39
C LEU A 114 -11.94 0.00 -7.44
N ASN A 115 -11.42 0.61 -6.37
CA ASN A 115 -11.26 2.06 -6.29
C ASN A 115 -9.86 2.55 -6.63
N THR A 116 -8.90 1.66 -6.95
CA THR A 116 -7.50 2.04 -7.23
C THR A 116 -7.38 3.08 -8.34
N VAL A 117 -7.99 2.83 -9.50
CA VAL A 117 -7.88 3.74 -10.66
C VAL A 117 -8.45 5.11 -10.35
N SER A 118 -9.61 5.19 -9.71
CA SER A 118 -10.23 6.47 -9.32
C SER A 118 -9.41 7.19 -8.27
N ALA A 119 -8.83 6.48 -7.29
CA ALA A 119 -8.00 7.08 -6.25
C ALA A 119 -6.75 7.76 -6.83
N PHE A 120 -6.07 7.14 -7.79
CA PHE A 120 -4.93 7.77 -8.47
C PHE A 120 -5.34 8.98 -9.30
N SER A 121 -6.48 8.94 -10.01
CA SER A 121 -7.00 10.12 -10.71
C SER A 121 -7.34 11.25 -9.73
N GLU A 122 -7.87 10.93 -8.55
CA GLU A 122 -8.28 11.93 -7.55
C GLU A 122 -7.11 12.68 -6.93
N ILE A 123 -5.98 12.00 -6.70
CA ILE A 123 -4.73 12.68 -6.28
C ILE A 123 -4.02 13.40 -7.44
N GLY A 124 -4.52 13.29 -8.69
CA GLY A 124 -3.93 13.88 -9.88
C GLY A 124 -2.83 13.05 -10.54
N ALA A 125 -2.68 11.77 -10.19
CA ALA A 125 -1.71 10.83 -10.77
C ALA A 125 -2.31 10.11 -12.00
N GLU A 126 -2.61 10.86 -13.05
CA GLU A 126 -3.35 10.36 -14.21
C GLU A 126 -2.60 9.28 -15.01
N LYS A 127 -1.27 9.39 -15.11
CA LYS A 127 -0.46 8.36 -15.80
C LYS A 127 -0.48 7.06 -15.02
N THR A 128 -0.36 7.13 -13.69
CA THR A 128 -0.43 5.98 -12.81
C THR A 128 -1.82 5.35 -12.82
N ALA A 129 -2.90 6.15 -12.85
CA ALA A 129 -4.27 5.65 -13.01
C ALA A 129 -4.43 4.86 -14.32
N VAL A 130 -3.95 5.40 -15.46
CA VAL A 130 -3.97 4.72 -16.76
C VAL A 130 -3.11 3.45 -16.73
N LEU A 131 -1.96 3.48 -16.08
CA LEU A 131 -1.09 2.31 -15.92
C LEU A 131 -1.81 1.19 -15.15
N CYS A 132 -2.45 1.51 -14.02
CA CYS A 132 -3.24 0.56 -13.24
C CYS A 132 -4.38 -0.04 -14.07
N GLN A 133 -5.17 0.80 -14.75
CA GLN A 133 -6.26 0.35 -15.61
C GLN A 133 -5.76 -0.63 -16.68
N THR A 134 -4.60 -0.32 -17.29
CA THR A 134 -4.02 -1.15 -18.35
C THR A 134 -3.47 -2.46 -17.80
N ALA A 135 -2.80 -2.44 -16.66
CA ALA A 135 -2.29 -3.63 -15.97
C ALA A 135 -3.45 -4.58 -15.58
N PHE A 136 -4.54 -4.04 -15.02
CA PHE A 136 -5.71 -4.84 -14.62
C PHE A 136 -6.43 -5.48 -15.83
N SER A 137 -6.38 -4.83 -16.98
CA SER A 137 -6.97 -5.33 -18.23
C SER A 137 -6.05 -6.28 -19.02
N ALA A 138 -4.80 -6.48 -18.58
CA ALA A 138 -3.78 -7.23 -19.33
C ALA A 138 -4.12 -8.71 -19.54
N PHE A 139 -5.00 -9.27 -18.72
CA PHE A 139 -5.45 -10.66 -18.82
C PHE A 139 -6.51 -10.91 -19.92
N GLY A 140 -6.87 -9.88 -20.70
CA GLY A 140 -7.85 -9.98 -21.80
C GLY A 140 -9.30 -10.17 -21.36
N LYS A 141 -9.59 -10.08 -20.08
CA LYS A 141 -10.91 -10.08 -19.46
C LYS A 141 -10.86 -9.39 -18.09
N ASP A 142 -12.00 -8.96 -17.60
CA ASP A 142 -12.12 -8.30 -16.32
C ASP A 142 -11.69 -9.21 -15.17
N LEU A 143 -10.86 -8.69 -14.29
CA LEU A 143 -10.51 -9.36 -13.05
C LEU A 143 -11.67 -9.26 -12.06
N PRO A 144 -11.97 -10.33 -11.29
CA PRO A 144 -12.98 -10.26 -10.25
C PRO A 144 -12.63 -9.21 -9.17
N GLY A 145 -13.61 -8.41 -8.76
CA GLY A 145 -13.48 -7.52 -7.60
C GLY A 145 -13.25 -8.31 -6.32
N ASP A 146 -14.10 -9.31 -6.07
CA ASP A 146 -13.96 -10.22 -4.92
C ASP A 146 -12.57 -10.87 -4.90
N ARG A 147 -11.88 -10.71 -3.74
CA ARG A 147 -10.50 -11.18 -3.58
C ARG A 147 -10.35 -12.68 -3.78
N VAL A 148 -11.25 -13.49 -3.24
CA VAL A 148 -11.16 -14.96 -3.33
C VAL A 148 -11.32 -15.41 -4.78
N LEU A 149 -12.29 -14.83 -5.51
CA LEU A 149 -12.49 -15.10 -6.93
C LEU A 149 -11.30 -14.61 -7.77
N ARG A 150 -10.71 -13.49 -7.44
CA ARG A 150 -9.50 -12.97 -8.09
C ARG A 150 -8.29 -13.88 -7.86
N ILE A 151 -8.06 -14.34 -6.64
CA ILE A 151 -7.02 -15.33 -6.32
C ILE A 151 -7.22 -16.62 -7.11
N LEU A 152 -8.45 -17.14 -7.17
CA LEU A 152 -8.77 -18.34 -7.94
C LEU A 152 -8.53 -18.14 -9.44
N PHE A 153 -8.81 -16.95 -9.96
CA PHE A 153 -8.52 -16.58 -11.34
C PHE A 153 -7.00 -16.58 -11.60
N LEU A 154 -6.22 -15.85 -10.78
CA LEU A 154 -4.76 -15.76 -10.90
C LEU A 154 -4.10 -17.15 -10.76
N SER A 155 -4.60 -17.98 -9.84
CA SER A 155 -4.11 -19.34 -9.66
C SER A 155 -4.35 -20.26 -10.88
N ARG A 156 -5.42 -20.00 -11.65
CA ARG A 156 -5.71 -20.75 -12.90
C ARG A 156 -4.82 -20.28 -14.07
N VAL A 157 -4.46 -19.00 -14.10
CA VAL A 157 -3.47 -18.49 -15.03
C VAL A 157 -2.10 -19.09 -14.73
N GLY A 158 -1.73 -19.15 -13.47
CA GLY A 158 -0.43 -19.60 -12.99
C GLY A 158 0.47 -18.42 -12.68
N MET A 159 1.28 -18.57 -11.63
CA MET A 159 2.12 -17.48 -11.12
C MET A 159 3.15 -17.01 -12.15
N GLU A 160 3.81 -17.93 -12.85
CA GLU A 160 4.83 -17.60 -13.86
C GLU A 160 4.22 -16.79 -15.02
N GLU A 161 3.07 -17.20 -15.55
CA GLU A 161 2.36 -16.49 -16.60
C GLU A 161 1.85 -15.12 -16.13
N CYS A 162 1.37 -15.01 -14.87
CA CYS A 162 1.00 -13.73 -14.30
C CYS A 162 2.18 -12.75 -14.26
N TYR A 163 3.38 -13.21 -13.85
CA TYR A 163 4.57 -12.38 -13.87
C TYR A 163 4.99 -11.98 -15.28
N GLU A 164 4.92 -12.87 -16.25
CA GLU A 164 5.21 -12.54 -17.66
C GLU A 164 4.26 -11.47 -18.20
N ILE A 165 2.97 -11.55 -17.87
CA ILE A 165 1.95 -10.57 -18.29
C ILE A 165 2.20 -9.21 -17.61
N LEU A 166 2.54 -9.20 -16.33
CA LEU A 166 2.57 -7.98 -15.50
C LEU A 166 3.91 -7.27 -15.46
N SER A 167 5.04 -7.97 -15.68
CA SER A 167 6.41 -7.43 -15.51
C SER A 167 6.66 -6.10 -16.23
N LYS A 168 6.13 -5.92 -17.43
CA LYS A 168 6.26 -4.65 -18.17
C LYS A 168 5.55 -3.47 -17.50
N TYR A 169 4.48 -3.75 -16.75
CA TYR A 169 3.76 -2.71 -16.00
C TYR A 169 4.47 -2.41 -14.68
N ASP A 170 5.12 -3.42 -14.08
CA ASP A 170 5.99 -3.23 -12.93
C ASP A 170 7.16 -2.30 -13.29
N ASP A 171 7.82 -2.55 -14.43
CA ASP A 171 8.90 -1.70 -14.94
C ASP A 171 8.44 -0.25 -15.17
N LEU A 172 7.22 -0.05 -15.71
CA LEU A 172 6.65 1.27 -15.93
C LEU A 172 6.31 1.97 -14.60
N PHE A 173 5.82 1.23 -13.61
CA PHE A 173 5.56 1.79 -12.29
C PHE A 173 6.85 2.23 -11.60
N TYR A 174 7.90 1.39 -11.63
CA TYR A 174 9.21 1.70 -11.03
C TYR A 174 9.94 2.86 -11.69
N ALA A 175 9.52 3.28 -12.88
CA ALA A 175 10.03 4.49 -13.51
C ALA A 175 9.58 5.78 -12.81
N TYR A 176 8.54 5.73 -11.97
CA TYR A 176 7.99 6.85 -11.21
C TYR A 176 7.86 8.13 -12.06
N GLU A 177 7.13 8.03 -13.19
CA GLU A 177 6.92 9.19 -14.09
C GLU A 177 6.14 10.33 -13.41
N GLU A 178 5.48 10.05 -12.30
CA GLU A 178 4.79 11.01 -11.44
C GLU A 178 5.36 10.89 -10.01
N ASP A 179 5.51 12.02 -9.34
CA ASP A 179 5.94 12.08 -7.93
C ASP A 179 4.74 11.77 -7.04
N LEU A 180 4.50 10.48 -6.80
CA LEU A 180 3.35 10.00 -6.02
C LEU A 180 3.38 10.52 -4.59
N ASN A 181 4.57 10.64 -3.99
CA ASN A 181 4.70 11.19 -2.64
C ASN A 181 4.21 12.65 -2.60
N LYS A 182 4.67 13.47 -3.56
CA LYS A 182 4.26 14.88 -3.66
C LYS A 182 2.77 15.03 -3.93
N LEU A 183 2.20 14.19 -4.78
CA LEU A 183 0.77 14.22 -5.10
C LEU A 183 -0.07 13.84 -3.88
N ASN A 184 0.29 12.78 -3.17
CA ASN A 184 -0.37 12.39 -1.92
C ASN A 184 -0.26 13.46 -0.84
N TYR A 185 0.94 14.02 -0.63
CA TYR A 185 1.12 15.14 0.31
C TYR A 185 0.20 16.31 -0.04
N THR A 186 0.21 16.73 -1.31
CA THR A 186 -0.61 17.85 -1.78
C THR A 186 -2.11 17.58 -1.61
N TYR A 187 -2.54 16.35 -1.89
CA TYR A 187 -3.92 15.92 -1.71
C TYR A 187 -4.35 16.04 -0.23
N VAL A 188 -3.54 15.52 0.68
CA VAL A 188 -3.80 15.61 2.14
C VAL A 188 -3.86 17.04 2.61
N GLN A 189 -2.92 17.90 2.19
CA GLN A 189 -2.92 19.31 2.57
C GLN A 189 -4.18 20.05 2.09
N ASN A 190 -4.68 19.70 0.90
CA ASN A 190 -5.91 20.30 0.36
C ASN A 190 -7.19 19.82 1.05
N HIS A 191 -7.13 18.69 1.75
CA HIS A 191 -8.26 18.04 2.43
C HIS A 191 -8.01 17.87 3.94
N ALA A 192 -7.21 18.76 4.54
CA ALA A 192 -6.74 18.62 5.92
C ALA A 192 -7.86 18.35 6.95
N ASP A 193 -9.04 18.93 6.75
CA ASP A 193 -10.20 18.77 7.64
C ASP A 193 -10.73 17.30 7.66
N ALA A 194 -10.43 16.51 6.65
CA ALA A 194 -10.86 15.11 6.54
C ALA A 194 -9.92 14.14 7.26
N PHE A 195 -8.69 14.58 7.58
CA PHE A 195 -7.66 13.79 8.24
C PHE A 195 -7.58 14.14 9.72
N SER A 196 -8.23 13.32 10.59
CA SER A 196 -8.35 13.59 12.02
C SER A 196 -8.19 12.34 12.91
#